data_4ba27739be8076729ae403ca13ddf016
#
_entry.id   4ba27739be8076729ae403ca13ddf016
#
_cell.length_a   1.000
_cell.length_b   1.000
_cell.length_c   1.000
_cell.angle_alpha   90.00
_cell.angle_beta   90.00
_cell.angle_gamma   90.00
#
_symmetry.space_group_name_H-M   'P 1'
#
loop_
_entity.id
_entity.type
_entity.pdbx_description
1 polymer ?
#
loop_
_entity_poly.entity_id
_entity_poly.type
_entity_poly.pdbx_seq_one_letter_code
_entity_poly.pdbx_strand_id
1 'polypeptide(L)'
;MMKRGVSYNGLDCLADASSDAYMKYKHQLQAEIPWVSQTKYAKYTVYFGIATIFVAFVKQIYYKYRDYTYRSKQSSNFGTSLIDIWISYCRYYGYKQLPTWLTYFSIPGSVGSALYMFLSSLYMLCYCLVPHFWYRGCAGFGSSPLAVRAGLMATALTPFIYVLAGKSNAITLLTGISYEKLNTFHQYTGVACFILSVIHVVPFIYQDLAEGGSSNLKMNFKDSFEYYSGIPPLILLGLLCILSKSYIRKVVYELFLHAHWMMGIAYFGTLIWHINKELGADDYMWGALAFWATQIIYRILMKTAFKPNAMFLRSRQAQLEKLGSDGVYQVVIGNTTGVNWKPGQHCYLRFAGVRILDNHPFSIASVDEEDKTAMKFIIKAQKGLTRKIYQELDKLITSNKNVYVDGPYGGTFRDPRSFERVVLLATGTGVTATLPFLTYLAKTDSIVKRVSFIWIVRLQEDIHWVKSELQECQKLGGSKIDIHIHVAAKKSIYTKGDFEKEIESEETNLNEEDWLIDYGKPSVTSILKLMAGSLAARNMIVCSGSDSLKREVSSIVSELQSLVFNNDLVRSNVEEIYLHTESFGW
;
A
#
# COMPACT_ATOMS: atom_id res chain seq x y z
N MET A 1 -13.96 51.96 22.45
CA MET A 1 -12.85 51.10 22.90
C MET A 1 -11.72 51.22 21.92
N MET A 2 -10.68 52.03 22.20
CA MET A 2 -9.45 52.08 21.39
C MET A 2 -8.83 50.70 21.40
N LYS A 3 -8.75 50.07 20.23
CA LYS A 3 -7.98 48.83 20.06
C LYS A 3 -6.52 49.23 20.35
N ARG A 4 -5.91 48.69 21.40
CA ARG A 4 -4.45 48.78 21.60
C ARG A 4 -3.83 48.09 20.39
N GLY A 5 -3.21 48.90 19.49
CA GLY A 5 -2.38 48.37 18.41
C GLY A 5 -1.28 47.49 18.97
N VAL A 6 -0.90 46.44 18.25
CA VAL A 6 0.27 45.62 18.61
C VAL A 6 1.49 46.54 18.51
N SER A 7 2.24 46.67 19.59
CA SER A 7 3.46 47.50 19.65
C SER A 7 4.69 46.63 19.77
N TYR A 8 5.73 46.99 19.02
CA TYR A 8 7.05 46.37 19.13
C TYR A 8 8.07 47.44 19.55
N ASN A 9 8.71 47.25 20.69
CA ASN A 9 9.68 48.19 21.25
C ASN A 9 9.17 49.65 21.32
N GLY A 10 7.90 49.82 21.66
CA GLY A 10 7.28 51.14 21.81
C GLY A 10 6.75 51.76 20.50
N LEU A 11 6.93 51.10 19.35
CA LEU A 11 6.38 51.53 18.07
C LEU A 11 5.07 50.83 17.78
N ASP A 12 4.07 51.56 17.29
CA ASP A 12 2.82 50.97 16.77
C ASP A 12 3.05 50.40 15.37
N CYS A 13 2.71 49.12 15.17
CA CYS A 13 2.99 48.39 13.93
C CYS A 13 2.32 48.97 12.68
N LEU A 14 1.23 49.73 12.84
CA LEU A 14 0.50 50.36 11.74
C LEU A 14 0.78 51.86 11.68
N ALA A 15 0.70 52.56 12.81
CA ALA A 15 0.85 54.03 12.84
C ALA A 15 2.29 54.47 12.53
N ASP A 16 3.29 53.72 13.01
CA ASP A 16 4.72 54.05 12.84
C ASP A 16 5.38 53.38 11.62
N ALA A 17 4.63 52.71 10.76
CA ALA A 17 5.13 51.86 9.66
C ALA A 17 6.06 52.60 8.66
N SER A 18 6.00 53.93 8.59
CA SER A 18 6.87 54.76 7.77
C SER A 18 8.01 55.45 8.54
N SER A 19 8.13 55.25 9.86
CA SER A 19 9.18 55.87 10.68
C SER A 19 10.55 55.25 10.45
N ASP A 20 11.62 56.06 10.59
CA ASP A 20 13.00 55.58 10.46
C ASP A 20 13.33 54.49 11.50
N ALA A 21 12.78 54.61 12.70
CA ALA A 21 12.94 53.62 13.75
C ALA A 21 12.29 52.26 13.36
N TYR A 22 11.10 52.29 12.77
CA TYR A 22 10.42 51.10 12.26
C TYR A 22 11.23 50.41 11.17
N MET A 23 11.72 51.19 10.19
CA MET A 23 12.53 50.67 9.08
C MET A 23 13.85 50.07 9.59
N LYS A 24 14.48 50.69 10.57
CA LYS A 24 15.69 50.18 11.21
C LYS A 24 15.45 48.80 11.87
N TYR A 25 14.39 48.65 12.67
CA TYR A 25 14.04 47.36 13.26
C TYR A 25 13.67 46.31 12.22
N LYS A 26 12.93 46.72 11.18
CA LYS A 26 12.62 45.83 10.05
C LYS A 26 13.89 45.25 9.42
N HIS A 27 14.84 46.10 9.04
CA HIS A 27 16.11 45.67 8.43
C HIS A 27 16.94 44.81 9.40
N GLN A 28 17.01 45.20 10.67
CA GLN A 28 17.74 44.43 11.68
C GLN A 28 17.18 43.02 11.84
N LEU A 29 15.87 42.84 12.03
CA LEU A 29 15.23 41.53 12.19
C LEU A 29 15.25 40.68 10.91
N GLN A 30 15.21 41.31 9.74
CA GLN A 30 15.37 40.58 8.47
C GLN A 30 16.81 40.11 8.27
N ALA A 31 17.82 40.89 8.72
CA ALA A 31 19.22 40.51 8.67
C ALA A 31 19.55 39.40 9.70
N GLU A 32 18.98 39.48 10.91
CA GLU A 32 19.18 38.48 11.96
C GLU A 32 18.66 37.11 11.56
N ILE A 33 17.47 37.05 10.93
CA ILE A 33 16.89 35.81 10.43
C ILE A 33 16.41 35.97 9.00
N PRO A 34 17.32 35.80 8.05
CA PRO A 34 16.97 35.85 6.63
C PRO A 34 16.02 34.72 6.27
N TRP A 35 15.05 34.97 5.37
CA TRP A 35 14.13 33.91 4.90
C TRP A 35 14.87 32.74 4.25
N VAL A 36 15.96 32.99 3.54
CA VAL A 36 16.83 31.96 2.95
C VAL A 36 17.34 30.98 4.00
N SER A 37 17.53 31.41 5.26
CA SER A 37 17.94 30.50 6.33
C SER A 37 16.91 29.41 6.65
N GLN A 38 15.64 29.57 6.24
CA GLN A 38 14.56 28.60 6.44
C GLN A 38 14.59 27.48 5.40
N THR A 39 15.27 27.62 4.27
CA THR A 39 15.34 26.58 3.21
C THR A 39 15.98 25.28 3.70
N LYS A 40 16.85 25.34 4.71
CA LYS A 40 17.48 24.16 5.31
C LYS A 40 16.46 23.17 5.88
N TYR A 41 15.31 23.63 6.38
CA TYR A 41 14.29 22.76 6.97
C TYR A 41 13.58 21.92 5.90
N ALA A 42 13.35 22.49 4.72
CA ALA A 42 12.89 21.73 3.57
C ALA A 42 13.90 20.63 3.16
N LYS A 43 15.21 20.99 3.10
CA LYS A 43 16.27 20.01 2.81
C LYS A 43 16.33 18.89 3.85
N TYR A 44 16.19 19.20 5.13
CA TYR A 44 16.14 18.18 6.20
C TYR A 44 14.93 17.25 6.06
N THR A 45 13.78 17.76 5.61
CA THR A 45 12.59 16.92 5.31
C THR A 45 12.90 15.95 4.17
N VAL A 46 13.55 16.40 3.09
CA VAL A 46 13.96 15.53 1.97
C VAL A 46 15.01 14.51 2.42
N TYR A 47 16.02 14.93 3.17
CA TYR A 47 17.07 14.02 3.65
C TYR A 47 16.52 12.92 4.54
N PHE A 48 15.55 13.23 5.40
CA PHE A 48 14.85 12.22 6.20
C PHE A 48 14.13 11.19 5.31
N GLY A 49 13.38 11.66 4.30
CA GLY A 49 12.70 10.77 3.33
C GLY A 49 13.69 9.88 2.57
N ILE A 50 14.79 10.46 2.07
CA ILE A 50 15.83 9.70 1.35
C ILE A 50 16.51 8.69 2.29
N ALA A 51 16.83 9.08 3.53
CA ALA A 51 17.47 8.19 4.49
C ALA A 51 16.59 6.96 4.80
N THR A 52 15.27 7.15 4.95
CA THR A 52 14.35 6.02 5.18
C THR A 52 14.24 5.09 3.98
N ILE A 53 14.22 5.63 2.75
CA ILE A 53 14.25 4.85 1.51
C ILE A 53 15.57 4.09 1.41
N PHE A 54 16.70 4.72 1.75
CA PHE A 54 18.02 4.10 1.73
C PHE A 54 18.12 2.92 2.71
N VAL A 55 17.63 3.07 3.94
CA VAL A 55 17.59 1.96 4.92
C VAL A 55 16.76 0.78 4.38
N ALA A 56 15.60 1.07 3.78
CA ALA A 56 14.77 0.04 3.16
C ALA A 56 15.44 -0.63 1.95
N PHE A 57 16.23 0.11 1.18
CA PHE A 57 17.04 -0.39 0.06
C PHE A 57 18.15 -1.33 0.54
N VAL A 58 18.92 -0.94 1.56
CA VAL A 58 19.96 -1.79 2.15
C VAL A 58 19.35 -3.10 2.67
N LYS A 59 18.22 -3.02 3.37
CA LYS A 59 17.45 -4.21 3.80
C LYS A 59 17.09 -5.11 2.60
N GLN A 60 16.66 -4.53 1.47
CA GLN A 60 16.30 -5.31 0.28
C GLN A 60 17.51 -6.01 -0.35
N ILE A 61 18.66 -5.34 -0.39
CA ILE A 61 19.91 -5.95 -0.86
C ILE A 61 20.28 -7.15 0.04
N TYR A 62 20.20 -6.96 1.36
CA TYR A 62 20.45 -8.03 2.32
C TYR A 62 19.54 -9.24 2.07
N TYR A 63 18.25 -9.04 1.85
CA TYR A 63 17.32 -10.12 1.55
C TYR A 63 17.63 -10.84 0.24
N LYS A 64 17.95 -10.10 -0.82
CA LYS A 64 18.35 -10.70 -2.11
C LYS A 64 19.62 -11.52 -1.98
N TYR A 65 20.60 -11.00 -1.24
CA TYR A 65 21.84 -11.72 -0.95
C TYR A 65 21.58 -13.03 -0.18
N ARG A 66 20.76 -12.96 0.86
CA ARG A 66 20.37 -14.16 1.64
C ARG A 66 19.64 -15.18 0.77
N ASP A 67 18.64 -14.75 0.00
CA ASP A 67 17.86 -15.65 -0.87
C ASP A 67 18.76 -16.31 -1.93
N TYR A 68 19.69 -15.58 -2.52
CA TYR A 68 20.67 -16.12 -3.46
C TYR A 68 21.59 -17.15 -2.80
N THR A 69 22.13 -16.83 -1.62
CA THR A 69 23.09 -17.69 -0.91
C THR A 69 22.47 -19.02 -0.52
N TYR A 70 21.22 -19.00 -0.02
CA TYR A 70 20.51 -20.24 0.35
C TYR A 70 20.20 -21.11 -0.86
N ARG A 71 19.81 -20.52 -1.98
CA ARG A 71 19.57 -21.27 -3.21
C ARG A 71 20.84 -21.91 -3.79
N SER A 72 21.94 -21.17 -3.81
CA SER A 72 23.17 -21.64 -4.48
C SER A 72 23.90 -22.73 -3.71
N LYS A 73 23.85 -22.71 -2.38
CA LYS A 73 24.65 -23.62 -1.55
C LYS A 73 23.92 -24.88 -1.11
N GLN A 74 22.61 -24.99 -1.34
CA GLN A 74 21.75 -26.12 -0.87
C GLN A 74 21.92 -26.42 0.63
N SER A 75 22.51 -25.53 1.41
CA SER A 75 22.89 -25.69 2.80
C SER A 75 22.04 -24.80 3.69
N SER A 76 21.48 -25.41 4.71
CA SER A 76 20.55 -24.77 5.64
C SER A 76 21.21 -24.19 6.89
N ASN A 77 22.52 -24.36 7.12
CA ASN A 77 23.10 -24.02 8.41
C ASN A 77 24.12 -22.89 8.30
N PHE A 78 23.63 -21.65 8.13
CA PHE A 78 24.48 -20.46 8.26
C PHE A 78 24.54 -19.94 9.71
N GLY A 79 23.67 -20.42 10.58
CA GLY A 79 23.45 -19.87 11.91
C GLY A 79 22.72 -18.52 11.87
N THR A 80 22.15 -18.13 12.99
CA THR A 80 21.43 -16.86 13.14
C THR A 80 22.42 -15.71 13.28
N SER A 81 22.44 -14.77 12.32
CA SER A 81 23.29 -13.58 12.41
C SER A 81 22.69 -12.53 13.34
N LEU A 82 23.51 -11.62 13.87
CA LEU A 82 23.02 -10.47 14.65
C LEU A 82 22.01 -9.63 13.85
N ILE A 83 22.14 -9.57 12.54
CA ILE A 83 21.21 -8.86 11.66
C ILE A 83 19.85 -9.59 11.62
N ASP A 84 19.84 -10.92 11.57
CA ASP A 84 18.60 -11.71 11.59
C ASP A 84 17.86 -11.54 12.92
N ILE A 85 18.60 -11.54 14.03
CA ILE A 85 18.07 -11.27 15.37
C ILE A 85 17.44 -9.86 15.40
N TRP A 86 18.14 -8.85 14.93
CA TRP A 86 17.64 -7.48 14.87
C TRP A 86 16.38 -7.34 14.01
N ILE A 87 16.39 -7.96 12.82
CA ILE A 87 15.23 -7.97 11.94
C ILE A 87 14.03 -8.67 12.62
N SER A 88 14.27 -9.77 13.33
CA SER A 88 13.21 -10.48 14.06
C SER A 88 12.65 -9.65 15.22
N TYR A 89 13.47 -8.91 15.96
CA TYR A 89 12.98 -7.92 16.93
C TYR A 89 12.11 -6.86 16.28
N CYS A 90 12.54 -6.29 15.15
CA CYS A 90 11.75 -5.32 14.39
C CYS A 90 10.42 -5.93 13.91
N ARG A 91 10.40 -7.20 13.50
CA ARG A 91 9.18 -7.91 13.09
C ARG A 91 8.29 -8.25 14.30
N TYR A 92 8.86 -8.64 15.43
CA TYR A 92 8.13 -8.93 16.66
C TYR A 92 7.24 -7.76 17.09
N TYR A 93 7.79 -6.55 17.12
CA TYR A 93 7.01 -5.36 17.43
C TYR A 93 6.22 -4.86 16.22
N GLY A 94 6.82 -4.88 15.05
CA GLY A 94 6.26 -4.28 13.84
C GLY A 94 5.04 -5.01 13.28
N TYR A 95 4.94 -6.33 13.45
CA TYR A 95 3.78 -7.12 12.98
C TYR A 95 2.61 -7.11 13.96
N LYS A 96 2.81 -6.70 15.22
CA LYS A 96 1.71 -6.51 16.18
C LYS A 96 0.63 -5.63 15.58
N GLN A 97 -0.62 -5.94 15.88
CA GLN A 97 -1.77 -5.25 15.33
C GLN A 97 -2.37 -4.29 16.34
N LEU A 98 -2.62 -3.06 15.91
CA LEU A 98 -3.32 -2.05 16.69
C LEU A 98 -4.83 -2.33 16.69
N PRO A 99 -5.57 -1.81 17.70
CA PRO A 99 -7.03 -1.91 17.72
C PRO A 99 -7.67 -1.37 16.44
N THR A 100 -8.73 -2.04 15.95
CA THR A 100 -9.36 -1.71 14.66
C THR A 100 -9.95 -0.31 14.59
N TRP A 101 -10.40 0.24 15.72
CA TRP A 101 -10.95 1.60 15.75
C TRP A 101 -9.94 2.69 15.34
N LEU A 102 -8.65 2.46 15.52
CA LEU A 102 -7.60 3.40 15.07
C LEU A 102 -7.53 3.52 13.54
N THR A 103 -7.94 2.49 12.82
CA THR A 103 -7.96 2.55 11.35
C THR A 103 -8.99 3.54 10.81
N TYR A 104 -10.01 3.92 11.58
CA TYR A 104 -10.95 5.00 11.20
C TYR A 104 -10.24 6.35 11.10
N PHE A 105 -9.19 6.57 11.89
CA PHE A 105 -8.36 7.78 11.81
C PHE A 105 -7.25 7.69 10.77
N SER A 106 -7.30 6.70 9.89
CA SER A 106 -6.25 6.42 8.88
C SER A 106 -4.89 6.03 9.48
N ILE A 107 -4.87 5.54 10.72
CA ILE A 107 -3.70 4.95 11.34
C ILE A 107 -3.58 3.51 10.81
N PRO A 108 -2.41 3.09 10.31
CA PRO A 108 -2.23 1.73 9.80
C PRO A 108 -2.41 0.69 10.91
N GLY A 109 -2.92 -0.48 10.53
CA GLY A 109 -3.19 -1.55 11.51
C GLY A 109 -1.95 -2.14 12.17
N SER A 110 -0.77 -2.05 11.55
CA SER A 110 0.48 -2.58 12.11
C SER A 110 1.22 -1.54 12.96
N VAL A 111 1.71 -1.98 14.11
CA VAL A 111 2.50 -1.15 15.03
C VAL A 111 3.74 -0.56 14.35
N GLY A 112 4.43 -1.34 13.51
CA GLY A 112 5.62 -0.85 12.81
C GLY A 112 5.35 0.35 11.90
N SER A 113 4.27 0.29 11.10
CA SER A 113 3.89 1.42 10.24
C SER A 113 3.41 2.62 11.03
N ALA A 114 2.64 2.39 12.10
CA ALA A 114 2.16 3.46 12.98
C ALA A 114 3.31 4.15 13.73
N LEU A 115 4.28 3.38 14.23
CA LEU A 115 5.47 3.92 14.89
C LEU A 115 6.32 4.76 13.92
N TYR A 116 6.50 4.29 12.69
CA TYR A 116 7.19 5.08 11.66
C TYR A 116 6.48 6.42 11.41
N MET A 117 5.16 6.40 11.25
CA MET A 117 4.38 7.62 11.06
C MET A 117 4.46 8.56 12.26
N PHE A 118 4.42 8.02 13.47
CA PHE A 118 4.57 8.81 14.69
C PHE A 118 5.96 9.47 14.77
N LEU A 119 7.03 8.70 14.57
CA LEU A 119 8.40 9.22 14.65
C LEU A 119 8.70 10.23 13.54
N SER A 120 8.20 10.01 12.32
CA SER A 120 8.35 10.97 11.23
C SER A 120 7.54 12.24 11.45
N SER A 121 6.34 12.16 12.05
CA SER A 121 5.56 13.32 12.46
C SER A 121 6.27 14.11 13.55
N LEU A 122 6.78 13.41 14.56
CA LEU A 122 7.55 14.04 15.64
C LEU A 122 8.78 14.76 15.10
N TYR A 123 9.54 14.13 14.19
CA TYR A 123 10.68 14.74 13.51
C TYR A 123 10.27 16.04 12.80
N MET A 124 9.23 16.00 11.94
CA MET A 124 8.78 17.17 11.19
C MET A 124 8.28 18.28 12.12
N LEU A 125 7.49 17.94 13.15
CA LEU A 125 6.98 18.93 14.12
C LEU A 125 8.11 19.55 14.94
N CYS A 126 9.09 18.78 15.38
CA CYS A 126 10.26 19.32 16.09
C CYS A 126 11.02 20.33 15.21
N TYR A 127 11.34 19.98 13.97
CA TYR A 127 12.03 20.91 13.06
C TYR A 127 11.18 22.13 12.69
N CYS A 128 9.85 21.98 12.67
CA CYS A 128 8.94 23.09 12.38
C CYS A 128 8.75 24.03 13.57
N LEU A 129 8.58 23.52 14.78
CA LEU A 129 8.10 24.29 15.93
C LEU A 129 9.19 24.67 16.95
N VAL A 130 10.25 23.85 17.14
CA VAL A 130 11.27 24.10 18.16
C VAL A 130 12.19 25.29 17.88
N PRO A 131 12.60 25.59 16.62
CA PRO A 131 13.46 26.74 16.35
C PRO A 131 12.84 28.06 16.83
N HIS A 132 13.66 28.95 17.41
CA HIS A 132 13.24 30.26 17.88
C HIS A 132 12.63 31.13 16.76
N PHE A 133 11.99 32.22 17.14
CA PHE A 133 11.38 33.21 16.25
C PHE A 133 10.23 32.64 15.41
N TRP A 134 9.14 32.35 16.11
CA TRP A 134 7.91 31.91 15.46
C TRP A 134 7.24 33.04 14.69
N TYR A 135 7.26 34.24 15.26
CA TYR A 135 6.66 35.45 14.69
C TYR A 135 7.68 36.59 14.60
N ARG A 136 7.46 37.54 13.70
CA ARG A 136 8.15 38.83 13.73
C ARG A 136 7.36 39.79 14.62
N GLY A 137 8.03 40.88 15.06
CA GLY A 137 7.40 41.86 15.95
C GLY A 137 6.19 42.56 15.35
N CYS A 138 6.25 42.86 14.05
CA CYS A 138 5.15 43.37 13.26
C CYS A 138 4.99 42.58 11.97
N ALA A 139 3.78 42.47 11.43
CA ALA A 139 3.49 41.86 10.13
C ALA A 139 4.26 42.56 8.97
N GLY A 140 4.34 43.88 9.02
CA GLY A 140 5.10 44.65 8.05
C GLY A 140 6.62 44.43 8.08
N PHE A 141 7.18 43.72 9.07
CA PHE A 141 8.57 43.27 9.06
C PHE A 141 8.80 42.06 8.14
N GLY A 142 7.72 41.53 7.57
CA GLY A 142 7.71 40.44 6.59
C GLY A 142 7.26 39.10 7.20
N SER A 143 7.12 38.10 6.33
CA SER A 143 6.59 36.79 6.68
C SER A 143 7.31 36.15 7.89
N SER A 144 6.53 35.53 8.77
CA SER A 144 7.07 34.90 9.97
C SER A 144 7.98 33.71 9.63
N PRO A 145 9.11 33.52 10.33
CA PRO A 145 9.99 32.38 10.10
C PRO A 145 9.27 31.03 10.25
N LEU A 146 8.30 30.91 11.14
CA LEU A 146 7.48 29.71 11.27
C LEU A 146 6.66 29.44 10.01
N ALA A 147 5.99 30.47 9.48
CA ALA A 147 5.21 30.33 8.25
C ALA A 147 6.08 29.88 7.08
N VAL A 148 7.21 30.56 6.87
CA VAL A 148 8.12 30.25 5.76
C VAL A 148 8.65 28.82 5.84
N ARG A 149 9.16 28.37 7.00
CA ARG A 149 9.69 27.00 7.11
C ARG A 149 8.61 25.95 7.00
N ALA A 150 7.40 26.16 7.56
CA ALA A 150 6.30 25.22 7.45
C ALA A 150 5.85 25.05 5.99
N GLY A 151 5.73 26.16 5.24
CA GLY A 151 5.43 26.14 3.82
C GLY A 151 6.50 25.43 2.99
N LEU A 152 7.77 25.72 3.22
CA LEU A 152 8.89 25.07 2.54
C LEU A 152 8.96 23.55 2.86
N MET A 153 8.71 23.15 4.11
CA MET A 153 8.63 21.73 4.49
C MET A 153 7.44 21.03 3.83
N ALA A 154 6.27 21.70 3.77
CA ALA A 154 5.09 21.17 3.07
C ALA A 154 5.37 20.94 1.59
N THR A 155 5.99 21.92 0.93
CA THR A 155 6.37 21.82 -0.49
C THR A 155 7.39 20.69 -0.72
N ALA A 156 8.36 20.52 0.19
CA ALA A 156 9.36 19.45 0.13
C ALA A 156 8.77 18.04 0.26
N LEU A 157 7.55 17.88 0.80
CA LEU A 157 6.83 16.60 0.82
C LEU A 157 6.16 16.26 -0.52
N THR A 158 5.94 17.23 -1.40
CA THR A 158 5.21 17.04 -2.66
C THR A 158 5.84 15.98 -3.57
N PRO A 159 7.16 15.92 -3.79
CA PRO A 159 7.78 14.84 -4.57
C PRO A 159 7.47 13.44 -4.01
N PHE A 160 7.43 13.29 -2.68
CA PHE A 160 7.09 12.02 -2.05
C PHE A 160 5.62 11.66 -2.24
N ILE A 161 4.69 12.63 -2.20
CA ILE A 161 3.28 12.40 -2.48
C ILE A 161 3.12 11.81 -3.88
N TYR A 162 3.76 12.38 -4.89
CA TYR A 162 3.62 11.92 -6.28
C TYR A 162 4.34 10.59 -6.55
N VAL A 163 5.53 10.38 -6.01
CA VAL A 163 6.26 9.13 -6.22
C VAL A 163 5.57 7.94 -5.53
N LEU A 164 5.00 8.13 -4.33
CA LEU A 164 4.32 7.08 -3.58
C LEU A 164 2.95 6.68 -4.17
N ALA A 165 2.33 7.53 -4.99
CA ALA A 165 1.03 7.26 -5.62
C ALA A 165 1.11 6.30 -6.81
N GLY A 166 2.26 6.16 -7.44
CA GLY A 166 2.41 5.44 -8.71
C GLY A 166 2.44 3.92 -8.57
N LYS A 167 1.77 3.20 -9.47
CA LYS A 167 1.81 1.74 -9.54
C LYS A 167 3.19 1.21 -9.97
N SER A 168 3.86 1.92 -10.89
CA SER A 168 5.22 1.62 -11.37
C SER A 168 6.21 2.56 -10.70
N ASN A 169 6.51 2.31 -9.44
CA ASN A 169 7.12 3.27 -8.55
C ASN A 169 8.59 2.89 -8.28
N ALA A 170 9.48 3.86 -8.37
CA ALA A 170 10.92 3.68 -8.18
C ALA A 170 11.24 3.17 -6.77
N ILE A 171 10.48 3.58 -5.74
CA ILE A 171 10.67 3.12 -4.36
C ILE A 171 10.41 1.61 -4.27
N THR A 172 9.35 1.12 -4.95
CA THR A 172 9.07 -0.33 -5.02
C THR A 172 10.24 -1.12 -5.64
N LEU A 173 10.82 -0.60 -6.73
CA LEU A 173 11.97 -1.25 -7.39
C LEU A 173 13.19 -1.31 -6.48
N LEU A 174 13.46 -0.25 -5.74
CA LEU A 174 14.61 -0.15 -4.84
C LEU A 174 14.41 -0.97 -3.55
N THR A 175 13.25 -0.85 -2.93
CA THR A 175 13.04 -1.32 -1.54
C THR A 175 12.34 -2.68 -1.44
N GLY A 176 11.73 -3.14 -2.54
CA GLY A 176 10.90 -4.34 -2.53
C GLY A 176 9.60 -4.19 -1.72
N ILE A 177 9.19 -2.95 -1.41
CA ILE A 177 7.90 -2.69 -0.77
C ILE A 177 6.87 -2.48 -1.88
N SER A 178 5.80 -3.25 -1.87
CA SER A 178 4.77 -3.16 -2.90
C SER A 178 4.06 -1.80 -2.87
N TYR A 179 3.58 -1.34 -4.03
CA TYR A 179 2.93 -0.02 -4.15
C TYR A 179 1.66 0.07 -3.29
N GLU A 180 0.97 -1.04 -3.02
CA GLU A 180 -0.21 -1.08 -2.14
C GLU A 180 0.16 -0.68 -0.71
N LYS A 181 1.30 -1.16 -0.22
CA LYS A 181 1.84 -0.79 1.10
C LYS A 181 2.34 0.65 1.10
N LEU A 182 2.96 1.10 0.00
CA LEU A 182 3.40 2.49 -0.17
C LEU A 182 2.23 3.47 -0.23
N ASN A 183 1.06 3.06 -0.72
CA ASN A 183 -0.14 3.90 -0.72
C ASN A 183 -0.56 4.35 0.70
N THR A 184 -0.29 3.55 1.72
CA THR A 184 -0.51 3.97 3.12
C THR A 184 0.38 5.16 3.49
N PHE A 185 1.63 5.17 3.02
CA PHE A 185 2.55 6.29 3.22
C PHE A 185 2.22 7.49 2.33
N HIS A 186 1.66 7.28 1.12
CA HIS A 186 1.10 8.36 0.31
C HIS A 186 0.01 9.12 1.07
N GLN A 187 -0.95 8.40 1.66
CA GLN A 187 -2.03 9.01 2.45
C GLN A 187 -1.48 9.79 3.67
N TYR A 188 -0.53 9.20 4.37
CA TYR A 188 0.13 9.83 5.51
C TYR A 188 0.87 11.11 5.09
N THR A 189 1.67 11.06 4.03
CA THR A 189 2.44 12.22 3.53
C THR A 189 1.52 13.36 3.09
N GLY A 190 0.37 13.04 2.46
CA GLY A 190 -0.64 14.03 2.09
C GLY A 190 -1.23 14.73 3.32
N VAL A 191 -1.56 13.99 4.37
CA VAL A 191 -2.07 14.57 5.64
C VAL A 191 -0.98 15.41 6.33
N ALA A 192 0.27 14.94 6.37
CA ALA A 192 1.38 15.69 6.95
C ALA A 192 1.63 17.01 6.19
N CYS A 193 1.57 16.98 4.86
CA CYS A 193 1.64 18.15 4.01
C CYS A 193 0.50 19.14 4.34
N PHE A 194 -0.73 18.66 4.48
CA PHE A 194 -1.88 19.49 4.84
C PHE A 194 -1.72 20.15 6.22
N ILE A 195 -1.26 19.41 7.23
CA ILE A 195 -1.00 19.95 8.58
C ILE A 195 0.08 21.05 8.52
N LEU A 196 1.18 20.83 7.81
CA LEU A 196 2.23 21.84 7.64
C LEU A 196 1.72 23.06 6.88
N SER A 197 0.85 22.88 5.87
CA SER A 197 0.21 23.98 5.15
C SER A 197 -0.71 24.81 6.04
N VAL A 198 -1.44 24.17 6.97
CA VAL A 198 -2.23 24.89 7.98
C VAL A 198 -1.32 25.67 8.93
N ILE A 199 -0.23 25.06 9.42
CA ILE A 199 0.77 25.74 10.26
C ILE A 199 1.39 26.95 9.50
N HIS A 200 1.59 26.83 8.18
CA HIS A 200 2.06 27.93 7.34
C HIS A 200 1.08 29.11 7.32
N VAL A 201 -0.20 28.85 7.22
CA VAL A 201 -1.25 29.90 7.08
C VAL A 201 -1.55 30.60 8.41
N VAL A 202 -1.51 29.88 9.54
CA VAL A 202 -1.90 30.42 10.87
C VAL A 202 -1.17 31.71 11.24
N PRO A 203 0.16 31.86 11.08
CA PRO A 203 0.86 33.11 11.44
C PRO A 203 0.39 34.31 10.63
N PHE A 204 0.09 34.17 9.35
CA PHE A 204 -0.42 35.26 8.51
C PHE A 204 -1.78 35.77 9.01
N ILE A 205 -2.72 34.85 9.24
CA ILE A 205 -4.06 35.20 9.76
C ILE A 205 -3.94 35.83 11.15
N TYR A 206 -3.14 35.24 12.04
CA TYR A 206 -2.99 35.71 13.41
C TYR A 206 -2.41 37.13 13.47
N GLN A 207 -1.30 37.40 12.74
CA GLN A 207 -0.65 38.70 12.78
C GLN A 207 -1.56 39.80 12.22
N ASP A 208 -2.24 39.56 11.10
CA ASP A 208 -3.16 40.53 10.51
C ASP A 208 -4.33 40.86 11.44
N LEU A 209 -4.93 39.83 12.06
CA LEU A 209 -6.03 40.01 13.01
C LEU A 209 -5.57 40.76 14.26
N ALA A 210 -4.35 40.50 14.75
CA ALA A 210 -3.79 41.15 15.92
C ALA A 210 -3.50 42.65 15.67
N GLU A 211 -2.94 43.01 14.50
CA GLU A 211 -2.52 44.37 14.20
C GLU A 211 -3.66 45.26 13.66
N GLY A 212 -4.36 44.80 12.61
CA GLY A 212 -5.38 45.62 11.93
C GLY A 212 -6.81 45.04 11.97
N GLY A 213 -6.98 43.88 12.65
CA GLY A 213 -8.28 43.21 12.75
C GLY A 213 -8.76 42.65 11.41
N SER A 214 -10.05 42.38 11.34
CA SER A 214 -10.66 41.77 10.14
C SER A 214 -10.58 42.66 8.89
N SER A 215 -10.44 43.94 9.05
CA SER A 215 -10.29 44.87 7.92
C SER A 215 -8.94 44.69 7.20
N ASN A 216 -7.86 44.60 7.98
CA ASN A 216 -6.51 44.37 7.44
C ASN A 216 -6.43 42.98 6.75
N LEU A 217 -6.95 41.97 7.40
CA LEU A 217 -6.99 40.63 6.84
C LEU A 217 -7.75 40.57 5.50
N LYS A 218 -8.93 41.23 5.42
CA LYS A 218 -9.69 41.31 4.16
C LYS A 218 -8.93 42.04 3.06
N MET A 219 -8.24 43.12 3.40
CA MET A 219 -7.41 43.88 2.45
C MET A 219 -6.28 42.99 1.90
N ASN A 220 -5.55 42.30 2.76
CA ASN A 220 -4.47 41.40 2.35
C ASN A 220 -4.96 40.25 1.47
N PHE A 221 -6.09 39.61 1.79
CA PHE A 221 -6.69 38.61 0.92
C PHE A 221 -7.16 39.12 -0.43
N LYS A 222 -7.46 40.43 -0.56
CA LYS A 222 -7.85 41.03 -1.81
C LYS A 222 -6.64 41.46 -2.66
N ASP A 223 -5.62 42.02 -2.02
CA ASP A 223 -4.58 42.79 -2.72
C ASP A 223 -3.19 42.10 -2.73
N SER A 224 -2.90 41.17 -1.77
CA SER A 224 -1.61 40.49 -1.68
C SER A 224 -1.63 39.13 -2.37
N PHE A 225 -0.69 38.95 -3.31
CA PHE A 225 -0.53 37.71 -4.08
C PHE A 225 -0.39 36.47 -3.19
N GLU A 226 0.42 36.53 -2.16
CA GLU A 226 0.72 35.44 -1.23
C GLU A 226 -0.54 34.95 -0.51
N TYR A 227 -1.50 35.84 -0.22
CA TYR A 227 -2.74 35.50 0.45
C TYR A 227 -3.74 34.84 -0.49
N TYR A 228 -4.13 35.51 -1.59
CA TYR A 228 -5.19 34.97 -2.46
C TYR A 228 -4.74 33.75 -3.26
N SER A 229 -3.46 33.68 -3.65
CA SER A 229 -2.95 32.54 -4.41
C SER A 229 -2.80 31.27 -3.57
N GLY A 230 -2.69 31.39 -2.24
CA GLY A 230 -2.60 30.25 -1.32
C GLY A 230 -3.94 29.54 -1.04
N ILE A 231 -5.07 30.21 -1.31
CA ILE A 231 -6.41 29.64 -1.05
C ILE A 231 -6.68 28.38 -1.89
N PRO A 232 -6.53 28.40 -3.23
CA PRO A 232 -6.85 27.23 -4.06
C PRO A 232 -6.04 25.97 -3.70
N PRO A 233 -4.70 26.00 -3.56
CA PRO A 233 -3.96 24.79 -3.22
C PRO A 233 -4.31 24.26 -1.81
N LEU A 234 -4.58 25.13 -0.83
CA LEU A 234 -4.97 24.70 0.51
C LEU A 234 -6.32 23.98 0.50
N ILE A 235 -7.32 24.54 -0.20
CA ILE A 235 -8.66 23.93 -0.33
C ILE A 235 -8.56 22.60 -1.06
N LEU A 236 -7.85 22.54 -2.18
CA LEU A 236 -7.68 21.31 -2.96
C LEU A 236 -6.99 20.23 -2.16
N LEU A 237 -5.92 20.56 -1.41
CA LEU A 237 -5.23 19.60 -0.55
C LEU A 237 -6.14 19.09 0.58
N GLY A 238 -6.93 19.98 1.18
CA GLY A 238 -7.92 19.59 2.19
C GLY A 238 -9.00 18.65 1.62
N LEU A 239 -9.53 18.95 0.43
CA LEU A 239 -10.50 18.09 -0.25
C LEU A 239 -9.87 16.74 -0.64
N LEU A 240 -8.64 16.72 -1.15
CA LEU A 240 -7.89 15.50 -1.44
C LEU A 240 -7.77 14.61 -0.19
N CYS A 241 -7.46 15.18 0.97
CA CYS A 241 -7.35 14.44 2.23
C CYS A 241 -8.71 13.94 2.74
N ILE A 242 -9.77 14.77 2.69
CA ILE A 242 -11.09 14.42 3.23
C ILE A 242 -11.79 13.38 2.35
N LEU A 243 -11.83 13.60 1.03
CA LEU A 243 -12.52 12.71 0.10
C LEU A 243 -11.81 11.35 -0.05
N SER A 244 -10.55 11.26 0.35
CA SER A 244 -9.77 10.00 0.35
C SER A 244 -10.05 9.10 1.55
N LYS A 245 -10.92 9.49 2.49
CA LYS A 245 -11.25 8.65 3.65
C LYS A 245 -11.94 7.36 3.24
N SER A 246 -11.61 6.26 3.93
CA SER A 246 -12.04 4.91 3.56
C SER A 246 -13.56 4.74 3.44
N TYR A 247 -14.34 5.45 4.26
CA TYR A 247 -15.80 5.40 4.20
C TYR A 247 -16.37 6.00 2.90
N ILE A 248 -15.78 7.09 2.39
CA ILE A 248 -16.17 7.70 1.11
C ILE A 248 -15.76 6.78 -0.05
N ARG A 249 -14.52 6.31 -0.04
CA ARG A 249 -14.00 5.39 -1.08
C ARG A 249 -14.84 4.12 -1.22
N LYS A 250 -15.33 3.55 -0.12
CA LYS A 250 -16.17 2.34 -0.15
C LYS A 250 -17.54 2.54 -0.82
N VAL A 251 -18.04 3.77 -0.81
CA VAL A 251 -19.36 4.08 -1.40
C VAL A 251 -19.26 4.48 -2.87
N VAL A 252 -18.28 5.31 -3.23
CA VAL A 252 -18.17 5.94 -4.57
C VAL A 252 -16.76 5.82 -5.15
N TYR A 253 -16.21 4.61 -5.16
CA TYR A 253 -14.80 4.37 -5.50
C TYR A 253 -14.38 4.93 -6.88
N GLU A 254 -15.16 4.67 -7.92
CA GLU A 254 -14.82 5.11 -9.28
C GLU A 254 -14.84 6.63 -9.41
N LEU A 255 -15.87 7.27 -8.85
CA LEU A 255 -15.95 8.73 -8.82
C LEU A 255 -14.80 9.33 -8.01
N PHE A 256 -14.52 8.74 -6.85
CA PHE A 256 -13.38 9.15 -6.02
C PHE A 256 -12.07 9.10 -6.81
N LEU A 257 -11.80 8.00 -7.52
CA LEU A 257 -10.54 7.82 -8.22
C LEU A 257 -10.32 8.91 -9.28
N HIS A 258 -11.34 9.19 -10.11
CA HIS A 258 -11.25 10.19 -11.16
C HIS A 258 -11.19 11.62 -10.60
N ALA A 259 -12.02 11.94 -9.59
CA ALA A 259 -12.01 13.24 -8.94
C ALA A 259 -10.68 13.51 -8.22
N HIS A 260 -10.13 12.51 -7.51
CA HIS A 260 -8.86 12.60 -6.81
C HIS A 260 -7.70 12.91 -7.79
N TRP A 261 -7.65 12.21 -8.91
CA TRP A 261 -6.63 12.44 -9.92
C TRP A 261 -6.73 13.84 -10.54
N MET A 262 -7.95 14.29 -10.90
CA MET A 262 -8.17 15.64 -11.44
C MET A 262 -7.80 16.72 -10.42
N MET A 263 -8.24 16.58 -9.17
CA MET A 263 -7.89 17.50 -8.09
C MET A 263 -6.37 17.51 -7.81
N GLY A 264 -5.69 16.37 -7.96
CA GLY A 264 -4.24 16.27 -7.81
C GLY A 264 -3.50 17.10 -8.86
N ILE A 265 -3.95 17.11 -10.12
CA ILE A 265 -3.40 17.96 -11.19
C ILE A 265 -3.69 19.44 -10.87
N ALA A 266 -4.92 19.78 -10.48
CA ALA A 266 -5.29 21.14 -10.13
C ALA A 266 -4.49 21.66 -8.92
N TYR A 267 -4.29 20.82 -7.89
CA TYR A 267 -3.43 21.11 -6.74
C TYR A 267 -1.99 21.44 -7.18
N PHE A 268 -1.42 20.61 -8.05
CA PHE A 268 -0.07 20.83 -8.58
C PHE A 268 0.05 22.20 -9.29
N GLY A 269 -0.89 22.50 -10.20
CA GLY A 269 -0.88 23.76 -10.94
C GLY A 269 -1.08 24.99 -10.05
N THR A 270 -2.02 24.92 -9.10
CA THR A 270 -2.28 26.03 -8.17
C THR A 270 -1.16 26.22 -7.15
N LEU A 271 -0.49 25.12 -6.73
CA LEU A 271 0.66 25.22 -5.83
C LEU A 271 1.88 25.85 -6.53
N ILE A 272 2.20 25.46 -7.76
CA ILE A 272 3.28 26.12 -8.56
C ILE A 272 2.99 27.62 -8.72
N TRP A 273 1.74 27.97 -9.00
CA TRP A 273 1.32 29.37 -9.11
C TRP A 273 1.53 30.12 -7.79
N HIS A 274 1.15 29.54 -6.64
CA HIS A 274 1.34 30.14 -5.32
C HIS A 274 2.81 30.30 -4.94
N ILE A 275 3.65 29.29 -5.22
CA ILE A 275 5.09 29.33 -4.89
C ILE A 275 5.83 30.43 -5.64
N ASN A 276 5.46 30.71 -6.89
CA ASN A 276 6.03 31.79 -7.72
C ASN A 276 7.57 31.89 -7.65
N LYS A 277 8.28 30.76 -7.64
CA LYS A 277 9.75 30.63 -7.51
C LYS A 277 10.37 31.18 -6.21
N GLU A 278 9.54 31.42 -5.19
CA GLU A 278 10.05 31.92 -3.92
C GLU A 278 11.01 30.93 -3.26
N LEU A 279 12.18 31.40 -2.85
CA LEU A 279 13.20 30.67 -2.12
C LEU A 279 13.65 29.33 -2.77
N GLY A 280 13.45 29.16 -4.09
CA GLY A 280 13.76 27.92 -4.80
C GLY A 280 12.82 26.76 -4.45
N ALA A 281 11.63 27.05 -3.96
CA ALA A 281 10.63 26.01 -3.62
C ALA A 281 10.05 25.31 -4.85
N ASP A 282 10.14 25.93 -6.03
CA ASP A 282 9.76 25.35 -7.31
C ASP A 282 10.63 24.13 -7.71
N ASP A 283 11.86 24.01 -7.21
CA ASP A 283 12.71 22.83 -7.44
C ASP A 283 12.03 21.54 -6.95
N TYR A 284 11.31 21.61 -5.82
CA TYR A 284 10.55 20.45 -5.32
C TYR A 284 9.37 20.10 -6.23
N MET A 285 8.74 21.09 -6.85
CA MET A 285 7.65 20.88 -7.79
C MET A 285 8.16 20.26 -9.10
N TRP A 286 9.29 20.75 -9.62
CA TRP A 286 9.95 20.12 -10.77
C TRP A 286 10.39 18.71 -10.48
N GLY A 287 10.90 18.43 -9.27
CA GLY A 287 11.21 17.09 -8.80
C GLY A 287 9.97 16.18 -8.76
N ALA A 288 8.84 16.68 -8.25
CA ALA A 288 7.57 15.95 -8.25
C ALA A 288 7.08 15.62 -9.67
N LEU A 289 7.15 16.59 -10.58
CA LEU A 289 6.80 16.42 -12.00
C LEU A 289 7.72 15.38 -12.67
N ALA A 290 9.03 15.46 -12.42
CA ALA A 290 9.99 14.50 -12.98
C ALA A 290 9.71 13.08 -12.53
N PHE A 291 9.46 12.84 -11.24
CA PHE A 291 9.07 11.52 -10.73
C PHE A 291 7.76 11.02 -11.34
N TRP A 292 6.74 11.88 -11.41
CA TRP A 292 5.46 11.52 -11.99
C TRP A 292 5.57 11.20 -13.48
N ALA A 293 6.23 12.05 -14.25
CA ALA A 293 6.46 11.83 -15.68
C ALA A 293 7.28 10.54 -15.94
N THR A 294 8.36 10.34 -15.18
CA THR A 294 9.21 9.15 -15.31
C THR A 294 8.41 7.85 -15.05
N GLN A 295 7.52 7.83 -14.05
CA GLN A 295 6.67 6.67 -13.78
C GLN A 295 5.69 6.39 -14.94
N ILE A 296 5.10 7.42 -15.53
CA ILE A 296 4.19 7.28 -16.68
C ILE A 296 4.98 6.82 -17.91
N ILE A 297 6.10 7.47 -18.21
CA ILE A 297 6.96 7.12 -19.34
C ILE A 297 7.46 5.68 -19.21
N TYR A 298 8.00 5.31 -18.05
CA TYR A 298 8.42 3.94 -17.78
C TYR A 298 7.28 2.93 -17.98
N ARG A 299 6.08 3.24 -17.47
CA ARG A 299 4.92 2.38 -17.64
C ARG A 299 4.52 2.24 -19.10
N ILE A 300 4.51 3.33 -19.86
CA ILE A 300 4.19 3.31 -21.29
C ILE A 300 5.27 2.56 -22.06
N LEU A 301 6.54 2.91 -21.90
CA LEU A 301 7.63 2.30 -22.65
C LEU A 301 7.78 0.81 -22.34
N MET A 302 7.83 0.43 -21.05
CA MET A 302 8.00 -0.97 -20.67
C MET A 302 6.79 -1.85 -20.95
N LYS A 303 5.60 -1.27 -20.97
CA LYS A 303 4.34 -2.00 -21.20
C LYS A 303 3.89 -1.97 -22.65
N THR A 304 4.45 -1.11 -23.52
CA THR A 304 4.00 -0.95 -24.90
C THR A 304 5.13 -1.01 -25.95
N ALA A 305 6.14 -0.14 -25.82
CA ALA A 305 7.16 0.03 -26.86
C ALA A 305 8.18 -1.11 -26.89
N PHE A 306 8.65 -1.58 -25.73
CA PHE A 306 9.64 -2.66 -25.64
C PHE A 306 9.03 -4.06 -25.56
N LYS A 307 7.72 -4.16 -25.44
CA LYS A 307 6.96 -5.40 -25.47
C LYS A 307 5.75 -5.24 -26.41
N PRO A 308 5.92 -5.41 -27.73
CA PRO A 308 4.86 -5.17 -28.72
C PRO A 308 3.61 -6.00 -28.49
N ASN A 309 3.72 -7.10 -27.75
CA ASN A 309 2.59 -7.93 -27.32
C ASN A 309 1.98 -7.48 -25.98
N ALA A 310 2.44 -6.34 -25.43
CA ALA A 310 1.92 -5.84 -24.15
C ALA A 310 0.41 -5.56 -24.22
N MET A 311 -0.31 -6.03 -23.22
CA MET A 311 -1.76 -6.04 -23.16
C MET A 311 -2.37 -4.69 -22.72
N PHE A 312 -1.55 -3.71 -22.39
CA PHE A 312 -2.02 -2.43 -21.87
C PHE A 312 -2.82 -1.60 -22.90
N LEU A 313 -2.36 -1.57 -24.15
CA LEU A 313 -3.03 -0.84 -25.25
C LEU A 313 -3.76 -1.77 -26.24
N ARG A 314 -3.57 -3.08 -26.13
CA ARG A 314 -4.24 -4.06 -27.00
C ARG A 314 -5.20 -4.89 -26.17
N SER A 315 -6.46 -4.96 -26.60
CA SER A 315 -7.42 -5.89 -26.01
C SER A 315 -7.05 -7.33 -26.39
N ARG A 316 -7.27 -8.24 -25.44
CA ARG A 316 -7.17 -9.68 -25.64
C ARG A 316 -8.54 -10.30 -25.45
N GLN A 317 -8.80 -11.39 -26.15
CA GLN A 317 -9.99 -12.18 -25.89
C GLN A 317 -9.80 -12.93 -24.58
N ALA A 318 -10.76 -12.77 -23.69
CA ALA A 318 -10.87 -13.49 -22.43
C ALA A 318 -12.10 -14.38 -22.51
N GLN A 319 -11.93 -15.64 -22.15
CA GLN A 319 -13.02 -16.57 -21.93
C GLN A 319 -13.49 -16.43 -20.49
N LEU A 320 -14.78 -16.20 -20.30
CA LEU A 320 -15.43 -16.10 -19.02
C LEU A 320 -16.35 -17.30 -18.83
N GLU A 321 -16.29 -17.91 -17.65
CA GLU A 321 -17.07 -19.09 -17.30
C GLU A 321 -17.53 -19.01 -15.85
N LYS A 322 -18.79 -19.39 -15.57
CA LYS A 322 -19.26 -19.54 -14.19
C LYS A 322 -18.61 -20.75 -13.53
N LEU A 323 -18.17 -20.55 -12.30
CA LEU A 323 -17.80 -21.63 -11.42
C LEU A 323 -19.01 -22.02 -10.55
N GLY A 324 -19.13 -23.29 -10.17
CA GLY A 324 -20.33 -23.88 -9.56
C GLY A 324 -20.95 -23.12 -8.38
N SER A 325 -20.16 -22.30 -7.64
CA SER A 325 -20.67 -21.50 -6.52
C SER A 325 -21.34 -20.22 -6.99
N ASP A 326 -22.40 -19.80 -6.31
CA ASP A 326 -23.12 -18.55 -6.62
C ASP A 326 -22.22 -17.31 -6.50
N GLY A 327 -22.25 -16.50 -7.52
CA GLY A 327 -21.48 -15.25 -7.59
C GLY A 327 -20.00 -15.39 -7.92
N VAL A 328 -19.52 -16.57 -8.37
CA VAL A 328 -18.11 -16.78 -8.72
C VAL A 328 -17.98 -17.17 -10.19
N TYR A 329 -17.00 -16.60 -10.86
CA TYR A 329 -16.66 -16.91 -12.25
C TYR A 329 -15.16 -16.84 -12.48
N GLN A 330 -14.68 -17.58 -13.46
CA GLN A 330 -13.29 -17.48 -13.92
C GLN A 330 -13.18 -16.63 -15.17
N VAL A 331 -12.00 -16.04 -15.33
CA VAL A 331 -11.59 -15.31 -16.54
C VAL A 331 -10.25 -15.89 -16.97
N VAL A 332 -10.20 -16.44 -18.18
CA VAL A 332 -8.98 -16.99 -18.77
C VAL A 332 -8.58 -16.15 -19.97
N ILE A 333 -7.38 -15.60 -19.92
CA ILE A 333 -6.81 -14.79 -21.00
C ILE A 333 -5.65 -15.56 -21.61
N GLY A 334 -5.86 -16.10 -22.81
CA GLY A 334 -4.85 -16.84 -23.53
C GLY A 334 -3.84 -15.95 -24.27
N ASN A 335 -2.79 -16.58 -24.79
CA ASN A 335 -1.78 -15.94 -25.64
C ASN A 335 -1.14 -14.71 -24.99
N THR A 336 -0.66 -14.89 -23.75
CA THR A 336 0.01 -13.85 -22.96
C THR A 336 1.52 -13.80 -23.21
N THR A 337 1.99 -14.30 -24.35
CA THR A 337 3.39 -14.33 -24.75
C THR A 337 4.06 -12.96 -24.56
N GLY A 338 5.24 -12.96 -23.95
CA GLY A 338 6.02 -11.75 -23.66
C GLY A 338 5.64 -11.01 -22.37
N VAL A 339 4.67 -11.52 -21.60
CA VAL A 339 4.35 -11.02 -20.27
C VAL A 339 4.67 -12.09 -19.24
N ASN A 340 5.68 -11.88 -18.42
CA ASN A 340 6.09 -12.80 -17.38
C ASN A 340 5.55 -12.32 -16.04
N TRP A 341 5.02 -13.21 -15.22
CA TRP A 341 4.54 -12.90 -13.88
C TRP A 341 5.07 -13.88 -12.83
N LYS A 342 5.02 -13.44 -11.59
CA LYS A 342 5.45 -14.22 -10.43
C LYS A 342 4.27 -14.54 -9.54
N PRO A 343 4.36 -15.59 -8.71
CA PRO A 343 3.33 -15.88 -7.72
C PRO A 343 2.97 -14.68 -6.84
N GLY A 344 1.67 -14.52 -6.56
CA GLY A 344 1.14 -13.42 -5.76
C GLY A 344 0.96 -12.09 -6.50
N GLN A 345 1.30 -12.00 -7.78
CA GLN A 345 1.07 -10.78 -8.56
C GLN A 345 -0.39 -10.67 -9.03
N HIS A 346 -0.80 -9.43 -9.30
CA HIS A 346 -2.13 -9.11 -9.80
C HIS A 346 -2.06 -8.21 -11.03
N CYS A 347 -3.14 -8.21 -11.81
CA CYS A 347 -3.34 -7.30 -12.93
C CYS A 347 -4.63 -6.51 -12.75
N TYR A 348 -4.65 -5.31 -13.29
CA TYR A 348 -5.87 -4.55 -13.45
C TYR A 348 -6.54 -4.94 -14.76
N LEU A 349 -7.78 -5.39 -14.67
CA LEU A 349 -8.59 -5.78 -15.84
C LEU A 349 -9.61 -4.69 -16.15
N ARG A 350 -9.72 -4.37 -17.43
CA ARG A 350 -10.69 -3.45 -17.99
C ARG A 350 -11.45 -4.15 -19.10
N PHE A 351 -12.76 -4.33 -18.92
CA PHE A 351 -13.62 -5.05 -19.86
C PHE A 351 -14.24 -4.08 -20.88
N ALA A 352 -13.89 -4.26 -22.17
CA ALA A 352 -14.49 -3.51 -23.25
C ALA A 352 -15.98 -3.84 -23.37
N GLY A 353 -16.81 -2.83 -23.59
CA GLY A 353 -18.25 -3.00 -23.80
C GLY A 353 -19.09 -3.13 -22.51
N VAL A 354 -18.47 -3.22 -21.32
CA VAL A 354 -19.22 -3.24 -20.03
C VAL A 354 -19.09 -1.89 -19.32
N ARG A 355 -17.87 -1.55 -18.89
CA ARG A 355 -17.52 -0.25 -18.31
C ARG A 355 -16.05 0.02 -18.58
N ILE A 356 -15.77 0.78 -19.62
CA ILE A 356 -14.38 0.97 -20.11
C ILE A 356 -13.51 1.80 -19.14
N LEU A 357 -14.12 2.61 -18.28
CA LEU A 357 -13.40 3.43 -17.30
C LEU A 357 -13.12 2.69 -16.00
N ASP A 358 -13.86 1.61 -15.71
CA ASP A 358 -13.68 0.85 -14.49
C ASP A 358 -12.47 -0.10 -14.63
N ASN A 359 -11.56 -0.03 -13.67
CA ASN A 359 -10.30 -0.76 -13.69
C ASN A 359 -10.01 -1.35 -12.31
N HIS A 360 -10.25 -2.66 -12.14
CA HIS A 360 -10.12 -3.33 -10.86
C HIS A 360 -8.95 -4.32 -10.85
N PRO A 361 -8.23 -4.43 -9.71
CA PRO A 361 -7.15 -5.39 -9.52
C PRO A 361 -7.70 -6.78 -9.25
N PHE A 362 -7.11 -7.79 -9.92
CA PHE A 362 -7.41 -9.20 -9.70
C PHE A 362 -6.11 -9.99 -9.63
N SER A 363 -5.97 -10.85 -8.61
CA SER A 363 -4.81 -11.72 -8.46
C SER A 363 -4.76 -12.76 -9.57
N ILE A 364 -3.57 -12.95 -10.13
CA ILE A 364 -3.33 -13.98 -11.15
C ILE A 364 -3.28 -15.33 -10.43
N ALA A 365 -4.20 -16.23 -10.75
CA ALA A 365 -4.33 -17.54 -10.14
C ALA A 365 -3.51 -18.65 -10.81
N SER A 366 -2.85 -18.35 -11.94
CA SER A 366 -1.96 -19.25 -12.67
C SER A 366 -0.48 -18.87 -12.50
N VAL A 367 0.42 -19.79 -12.82
CA VAL A 367 1.85 -19.53 -12.97
C VAL A 367 2.20 -19.28 -14.42
N ASP A 368 3.32 -18.59 -14.67
CA ASP A 368 3.87 -18.38 -16.01
C ASP A 368 4.61 -19.67 -16.43
N GLU A 369 4.15 -20.33 -17.48
CA GLU A 369 4.73 -21.55 -18.05
C GLU A 369 5.14 -21.28 -19.50
N GLU A 370 6.31 -21.79 -19.91
CA GLU A 370 6.86 -21.55 -21.24
C GLU A 370 5.90 -22.01 -22.36
N ASP A 371 5.17 -23.11 -22.15
CA ASP A 371 4.29 -23.72 -23.15
C ASP A 371 2.82 -23.30 -23.04
N LYS A 372 2.37 -22.78 -21.90
CA LYS A 372 0.98 -22.40 -21.61
C LYS A 372 0.88 -21.01 -21.02
N THR A 373 1.00 -20.01 -21.87
CA THR A 373 0.91 -18.61 -21.48
C THR A 373 -0.55 -18.16 -21.35
N ALA A 374 -1.26 -18.62 -20.32
CA ALA A 374 -2.60 -18.19 -20.00
C ALA A 374 -2.70 -17.63 -18.59
N MET A 375 -3.24 -16.42 -18.46
CA MET A 375 -3.57 -15.84 -17.17
C MET A 375 -4.97 -16.26 -16.75
N LYS A 376 -5.08 -16.95 -15.61
CA LYS A 376 -6.34 -17.32 -14.97
C LYS A 376 -6.65 -16.40 -13.82
N PHE A 377 -7.90 -15.95 -13.72
CA PHE A 377 -8.42 -15.14 -12.60
C PHE A 377 -9.71 -15.78 -12.11
N ILE A 378 -9.90 -15.87 -10.80
CA ILE A 378 -11.15 -16.31 -10.17
C ILE A 378 -11.74 -15.10 -9.46
N ILE A 379 -12.93 -14.68 -9.87
CA ILE A 379 -13.53 -13.42 -9.48
C ILE A 379 -14.85 -13.68 -8.76
N LYS A 380 -14.98 -13.17 -7.53
CA LYS A 380 -16.25 -13.11 -6.83
C LYS A 380 -16.98 -11.82 -7.18
N ALA A 381 -18.20 -11.96 -7.65
CA ALA A 381 -19.06 -10.83 -8.00
C ALA A 381 -19.40 -10.01 -6.75
N GLN A 382 -18.96 -8.76 -6.76
CA GLN A 382 -19.29 -7.76 -5.75
C GLN A 382 -20.37 -6.81 -6.31
N LYS A 383 -20.24 -5.51 -6.05
CA LYS A 383 -21.05 -4.45 -6.68
C LYS A 383 -20.37 -3.95 -7.95
N GLY A 384 -21.11 -3.22 -8.80
CA GLY A 384 -20.55 -2.55 -9.98
C GLY A 384 -20.17 -3.50 -11.11
N LEU A 385 -18.94 -3.39 -11.63
CA LEU A 385 -18.47 -4.10 -12.81
C LEU A 385 -18.57 -5.62 -12.67
N THR A 386 -18.06 -6.17 -11.58
CA THR A 386 -18.00 -7.63 -11.39
C THR A 386 -19.39 -8.26 -11.32
N ARG A 387 -20.36 -7.56 -10.71
CA ARG A 387 -21.76 -8.03 -10.66
C ARG A 387 -22.43 -7.99 -12.02
N LYS A 388 -22.18 -6.94 -12.81
CA LYS A 388 -22.73 -6.86 -14.18
C LYS A 388 -22.22 -8.00 -15.07
N ILE A 389 -20.92 -8.29 -15.02
CA ILE A 389 -20.32 -9.39 -15.77
C ILE A 389 -20.96 -10.71 -15.35
N TYR A 390 -21.12 -10.95 -14.06
CA TYR A 390 -21.75 -12.17 -13.56
C TYR A 390 -23.20 -12.32 -14.05
N GLN A 391 -23.98 -11.24 -14.02
CA GLN A 391 -25.38 -11.23 -14.52
C GLN A 391 -25.48 -11.49 -16.03
N GLU A 392 -24.49 -11.05 -16.81
CA GLU A 392 -24.44 -11.39 -18.23
C GLU A 392 -24.16 -12.88 -18.45
N LEU A 393 -23.35 -13.49 -17.59
CA LEU A 393 -23.10 -14.93 -17.59
C LEU A 393 -24.30 -15.77 -17.12
N ASP A 394 -25.30 -15.16 -16.44
CA ASP A 394 -26.56 -15.85 -16.10
C ASP A 394 -27.36 -16.26 -17.36
N LYS A 395 -27.14 -15.56 -18.45
CA LYS A 395 -27.81 -15.84 -19.74
C LYS A 395 -27.02 -16.82 -20.62
N LEU A 396 -25.71 -16.92 -20.40
CA LEU A 396 -24.76 -17.69 -21.20
C LEU A 396 -23.72 -18.28 -20.25
N ILE A 397 -23.64 -19.61 -20.17
CA ILE A 397 -22.69 -20.30 -19.27
C ILE A 397 -21.25 -19.85 -19.52
N THR A 398 -20.90 -19.58 -20.78
CA THR A 398 -19.60 -19.08 -21.21
C THR A 398 -19.77 -17.83 -22.07
N SER A 399 -18.86 -16.90 -21.99
CA SER A 399 -18.87 -15.68 -22.83
C SER A 399 -17.43 -15.26 -23.16
N ASN A 400 -17.22 -14.76 -24.37
CA ASN A 400 -15.96 -14.17 -24.78
C ASN A 400 -16.05 -12.64 -24.70
N LYS A 401 -15.06 -12.01 -24.07
CA LYS A 401 -14.98 -10.54 -23.97
C LYS A 401 -13.59 -10.04 -24.28
N ASN A 402 -13.55 -8.85 -24.85
CA ASN A 402 -12.28 -8.14 -25.02
C ASN A 402 -11.87 -7.48 -23.69
N VAL A 403 -10.66 -7.76 -23.23
CA VAL A 403 -10.11 -7.28 -21.97
C VAL A 403 -8.77 -6.60 -22.20
N TYR A 404 -8.59 -5.44 -21.59
CA TYR A 404 -7.29 -4.79 -21.48
C TYR A 404 -6.67 -5.18 -20.15
N VAL A 405 -5.39 -5.58 -20.17
CA VAL A 405 -4.65 -6.05 -18.99
C VAL A 405 -3.53 -5.08 -18.67
N ASP A 406 -3.58 -4.49 -17.50
CA ASP A 406 -2.55 -3.59 -16.97
C ASP A 406 -1.86 -4.23 -15.78
N GLY A 407 -0.64 -4.67 -15.96
CA GLY A 407 0.15 -5.40 -14.96
C GLY A 407 1.28 -6.20 -15.61
N PRO A 408 1.86 -7.15 -14.88
CA PRO A 408 1.60 -7.52 -13.48
C PRO A 408 2.17 -6.52 -12.46
N TYR A 409 1.55 -6.45 -11.29
CA TYR A 409 1.97 -5.62 -10.16
C TYR A 409 1.96 -6.42 -8.84
N GLY A 410 2.53 -5.86 -7.78
CA GLY A 410 2.50 -6.47 -6.45
C GLY A 410 3.35 -7.73 -6.33
N GLY A 411 2.89 -8.65 -5.49
CA GLY A 411 3.56 -9.91 -5.19
C GLY A 411 4.71 -9.76 -4.18
N THR A 412 5.40 -10.86 -3.92
CA THR A 412 6.55 -10.87 -3.02
C THR A 412 7.85 -10.60 -3.76
N PHE A 413 8.74 -9.84 -3.12
CA PHE A 413 10.11 -9.59 -3.60
C PHE A 413 11.12 -10.62 -3.03
N ARG A 414 10.67 -11.55 -2.19
CA ARG A 414 11.43 -12.69 -1.72
C ARG A 414 11.20 -13.89 -2.64
N ASP A 415 12.23 -14.67 -2.88
CA ASP A 415 12.11 -15.91 -3.66
C ASP A 415 11.58 -17.04 -2.75
N PRO A 416 10.37 -17.57 -2.96
CA PRO A 416 9.82 -18.62 -2.11
C PRO A 416 10.67 -19.91 -2.14
N ARG A 417 11.45 -20.13 -3.19
CA ARG A 417 12.35 -21.31 -3.32
C ARG A 417 13.56 -21.27 -2.39
N SER A 418 13.83 -20.11 -1.75
CA SER A 418 14.92 -19.92 -0.80
C SER A 418 14.54 -20.22 0.65
N PHE A 419 13.32 -20.71 0.90
CA PHE A 419 12.83 -21.10 2.21
C PHE A 419 12.70 -22.62 2.30
N GLU A 420 12.93 -23.18 3.48
CA GLU A 420 12.81 -24.63 3.68
C GLU A 420 11.37 -25.06 3.97
N ARG A 421 10.60 -24.18 4.62
CA ARG A 421 9.19 -24.40 4.90
C ARG A 421 8.36 -23.24 4.39
N VAL A 422 7.29 -23.55 3.68
CA VAL A 422 6.32 -22.56 3.18
C VAL A 422 4.93 -22.92 3.69
N VAL A 423 4.25 -21.96 4.32
CA VAL A 423 2.86 -22.07 4.79
C VAL A 423 2.01 -21.10 3.99
N LEU A 424 1.01 -21.63 3.30
CA LEU A 424 0.08 -20.87 2.45
C LEU A 424 -1.29 -20.90 3.10
N LEU A 425 -1.78 -19.73 3.53
CA LEU A 425 -3.09 -19.58 4.19
C LEU A 425 -4.04 -18.76 3.31
N ALA A 426 -5.20 -19.29 3.03
CA ALA A 426 -6.21 -18.61 2.23
C ALA A 426 -7.61 -18.70 2.85
N THR A 427 -8.43 -17.65 2.65
CA THR A 427 -9.87 -17.71 2.90
C THR A 427 -10.65 -17.33 1.64
N GLY A 428 -11.63 -18.16 1.27
CA GLY A 428 -12.47 -17.95 0.08
C GLY A 428 -11.64 -17.71 -1.17
N THR A 429 -11.93 -16.62 -1.89
CA THR A 429 -11.19 -16.24 -3.12
C THR A 429 -9.74 -15.79 -2.84
N GLY A 430 -9.28 -15.73 -1.59
CA GLY A 430 -7.87 -15.55 -1.27
C GLY A 430 -6.96 -16.64 -1.84
N VAL A 431 -7.54 -17.78 -2.18
CA VAL A 431 -6.85 -18.86 -2.89
C VAL A 431 -6.17 -18.39 -4.18
N THR A 432 -6.73 -17.41 -4.88
CA THR A 432 -6.17 -16.88 -6.14
C THR A 432 -4.75 -16.31 -5.99
N ALA A 433 -4.40 -15.81 -4.81
CA ALA A 433 -3.06 -15.30 -4.57
C ALA A 433 -2.11 -16.36 -3.99
N THR A 434 -2.62 -17.39 -3.29
CA THR A 434 -1.78 -18.43 -2.66
C THR A 434 -1.55 -19.64 -3.57
N LEU A 435 -2.52 -20.00 -4.41
CA LEU A 435 -2.40 -21.10 -5.37
C LEU A 435 -1.18 -21.00 -6.29
N PRO A 436 -0.84 -19.83 -6.87
CA PRO A 436 0.35 -19.72 -7.72
C PRO A 436 1.65 -20.04 -6.97
N PHE A 437 1.74 -19.77 -5.66
CA PHE A 437 2.89 -20.19 -4.87
C PHE A 437 2.97 -21.70 -4.76
N LEU A 438 1.83 -22.36 -4.50
CA LEU A 438 1.76 -23.82 -4.42
C LEU A 438 2.18 -24.46 -5.74
N THR A 439 1.56 -24.03 -6.85
CA THR A 439 1.86 -24.54 -8.20
C THR A 439 3.32 -24.28 -8.59
N TYR A 440 3.84 -23.09 -8.30
CA TYR A 440 5.23 -22.75 -8.58
C TYR A 440 6.21 -23.64 -7.82
N LEU A 441 5.95 -23.90 -6.53
CA LEU A 441 6.79 -24.76 -5.69
C LEU A 441 6.65 -26.24 -5.99
N ALA A 442 5.52 -26.67 -6.54
CA ALA A 442 5.32 -28.03 -7.03
C ALA A 442 6.12 -28.31 -8.32
N LYS A 443 6.21 -27.32 -9.22
CA LYS A 443 6.80 -27.45 -10.56
C LYS A 443 8.29 -27.07 -10.64
N THR A 444 8.84 -26.40 -9.62
CA THR A 444 10.21 -25.89 -9.69
C THR A 444 11.12 -26.51 -8.63
N ASP A 445 12.39 -26.70 -8.98
CA ASP A 445 13.41 -27.10 -8.03
C ASP A 445 13.64 -26.03 -6.96
N SER A 446 13.67 -26.47 -5.71
CA SER A 446 13.78 -25.58 -4.56
C SER A 446 14.36 -26.32 -3.35
N ILE A 447 14.90 -25.55 -2.39
CA ILE A 447 15.32 -26.12 -1.09
C ILE A 447 14.12 -26.37 -0.15
N VAL A 448 12.90 -26.12 -0.59
CA VAL A 448 11.68 -26.29 0.20
C VAL A 448 11.45 -27.76 0.52
N LYS A 449 11.46 -28.08 1.81
CA LYS A 449 11.26 -29.44 2.32
C LYS A 449 9.78 -29.75 2.54
N ARG A 450 8.97 -28.73 2.89
CA ARG A 450 7.54 -28.90 3.16
C ARG A 450 6.74 -27.65 2.81
N VAL A 451 5.63 -27.84 2.12
CA VAL A 451 4.61 -26.82 1.81
C VAL A 451 3.31 -27.24 2.47
N SER A 452 2.79 -26.40 3.38
CA SER A 452 1.47 -26.62 3.97
C SER A 452 0.49 -25.62 3.37
N PHE A 453 -0.49 -26.11 2.63
CA PHE A 453 -1.55 -25.31 2.02
C PHE A 453 -2.84 -25.44 2.84
N ILE A 454 -3.30 -24.34 3.44
CA ILE A 454 -4.47 -24.30 4.32
C ILE A 454 -5.48 -23.36 3.70
N TRP A 455 -6.62 -23.90 3.31
CA TRP A 455 -7.67 -23.13 2.66
C TRP A 455 -9.01 -23.25 3.40
N ILE A 456 -9.54 -22.11 3.81
CA ILE A 456 -10.81 -22.02 4.52
C ILE A 456 -11.86 -21.55 3.53
N VAL A 457 -12.78 -22.41 3.18
CA VAL A 457 -13.91 -22.15 2.27
C VAL A 457 -15.21 -22.02 3.05
N ARG A 458 -16.20 -21.40 2.44
CA ARG A 458 -17.52 -21.29 3.06
C ARG A 458 -18.34 -22.55 2.81
N LEU A 459 -18.36 -23.03 1.60
CA LEU A 459 -19.12 -24.19 1.15
C LEU A 459 -18.17 -25.23 0.56
N GLN A 460 -18.54 -26.50 0.61
CA GLN A 460 -17.76 -27.58 0.01
C GLN A 460 -17.64 -27.45 -1.51
N GLU A 461 -18.68 -26.95 -2.17
CA GLU A 461 -18.70 -26.64 -3.60
C GLU A 461 -17.62 -25.65 -4.04
N ASP A 462 -17.17 -24.78 -3.13
CA ASP A 462 -16.10 -23.83 -3.42
C ASP A 462 -14.76 -24.51 -3.76
N ILE A 463 -14.58 -25.78 -3.36
CA ILE A 463 -13.37 -26.56 -3.65
C ILE A 463 -13.20 -26.76 -5.17
N HIS A 464 -14.29 -26.84 -5.91
CA HIS A 464 -14.26 -27.03 -7.37
C HIS A 464 -13.58 -25.88 -8.12
N TRP A 465 -13.44 -24.68 -7.53
CA TRP A 465 -12.79 -23.55 -8.21
C TRP A 465 -11.36 -23.85 -8.67
N VAL A 466 -10.64 -24.68 -7.91
CA VAL A 466 -9.22 -24.97 -8.12
C VAL A 466 -8.88 -26.46 -7.88
N LYS A 467 -9.90 -27.33 -7.94
CA LYS A 467 -9.73 -28.76 -7.66
C LYS A 467 -8.65 -29.40 -8.54
N SER A 468 -8.71 -29.15 -9.84
CA SER A 468 -7.77 -29.69 -10.83
C SER A 468 -6.32 -29.25 -10.56
N GLU A 469 -6.14 -27.98 -10.19
CA GLU A 469 -4.81 -27.46 -9.89
C GLU A 469 -4.26 -28.03 -8.58
N LEU A 470 -5.11 -28.24 -7.57
CA LEU A 470 -4.70 -28.86 -6.31
C LEU A 470 -4.29 -30.32 -6.51
N GLN A 471 -5.05 -31.09 -7.31
CA GLN A 471 -4.71 -32.47 -7.68
C GLN A 471 -3.37 -32.55 -8.44
N GLU A 472 -3.15 -31.66 -9.40
CA GLU A 472 -1.88 -31.56 -10.12
C GLU A 472 -0.72 -31.25 -9.15
N CYS A 473 -0.90 -30.28 -8.24
CA CYS A 473 0.12 -29.92 -7.26
C CYS A 473 0.45 -31.08 -6.30
N GLN A 474 -0.56 -31.82 -5.83
CA GLN A 474 -0.36 -33.00 -4.97
C GLN A 474 0.40 -34.09 -5.70
N LYS A 475 0.05 -34.36 -6.95
CA LYS A 475 0.72 -35.37 -7.79
C LYS A 475 2.19 -35.01 -8.04
N LEU A 476 2.49 -33.75 -8.33
CA LEU A 476 3.86 -33.29 -8.62
C LEU A 476 4.71 -33.15 -7.35
N GLY A 477 4.12 -32.70 -6.26
CA GLY A 477 4.81 -32.41 -5.01
C GLY A 477 4.95 -33.61 -4.07
N GLY A 478 4.08 -34.63 -4.22
CA GLY A 478 4.06 -35.83 -3.37
C GLY A 478 4.02 -35.50 -1.89
N SER A 479 4.84 -36.15 -1.09
CA SER A 479 4.92 -35.96 0.37
C SER A 479 5.45 -34.59 0.83
N LYS A 480 5.95 -33.78 -0.09
CA LYS A 480 6.39 -32.40 0.16
C LYS A 480 5.20 -31.45 0.40
N ILE A 481 4.04 -31.75 -0.17
CA ILE A 481 2.85 -30.87 -0.15
C ILE A 481 1.75 -31.49 0.71
N ASP A 482 1.33 -30.75 1.74
CA ASP A 482 0.19 -31.06 2.58
C ASP A 482 -0.96 -30.11 2.28
N ILE A 483 -2.11 -30.62 1.90
CA ILE A 483 -3.31 -29.84 1.61
C ILE A 483 -4.36 -30.07 2.71
N HIS A 484 -4.73 -28.99 3.39
CA HIS A 484 -5.78 -28.97 4.41
C HIS A 484 -6.88 -27.99 4.01
N ILE A 485 -8.09 -28.46 3.89
CA ILE A 485 -9.25 -27.65 3.53
C ILE A 485 -10.23 -27.64 4.70
N HIS A 486 -10.66 -26.46 5.12
CA HIS A 486 -11.65 -26.29 6.17
C HIS A 486 -12.94 -25.70 5.58
N VAL A 487 -14.04 -26.45 5.69
CA VAL A 487 -15.37 -26.04 5.22
C VAL A 487 -16.13 -25.41 6.40
N ALA A 488 -16.30 -24.08 6.39
CA ALA A 488 -16.81 -23.32 7.53
C ALA A 488 -18.32 -23.51 7.80
N ALA A 489 -19.14 -23.78 6.79
CA ALA A 489 -20.58 -24.01 6.94
C ALA A 489 -20.90 -25.52 6.97
N LYS A 490 -21.67 -25.94 7.96
CA LYS A 490 -22.02 -27.37 8.17
C LYS A 490 -23.04 -27.93 7.18
N LYS A 491 -23.72 -27.14 6.34
CA LYS A 491 -24.63 -27.60 5.27
C LYS A 491 -25.06 -26.44 4.39
N SER A 492 -25.24 -26.71 3.11
CA SER A 492 -26.00 -25.89 2.16
C SER A 492 -27.39 -25.58 2.75
N ILE A 493 -27.73 -24.29 2.85
CA ILE A 493 -29.12 -23.88 3.09
C ILE A 493 -29.81 -23.93 1.72
N TYR A 494 -30.03 -25.14 1.21
CA TYR A 494 -31.00 -25.36 0.14
C TYR A 494 -32.16 -26.17 0.69
N THR A 495 -33.33 -25.55 0.57
CA THR A 495 -34.68 -25.99 0.80
C THR A 495 -34.92 -27.49 0.93
N LYS A 496 -35.53 -27.87 2.05
CA LYS A 496 -36.22 -29.14 2.25
C LYS A 496 -37.04 -29.53 1.01
N GLY A 497 -36.73 -30.66 0.45
CA GLY A 497 -37.71 -31.35 -0.38
C GLY A 497 -37.20 -32.57 -1.16
N ASP A 498 -36.11 -32.50 -1.89
CA ASP A 498 -35.85 -33.49 -2.93
C ASP A 498 -34.42 -34.12 -3.01
N PHE A 499 -33.55 -33.92 -2.03
CA PHE A 499 -32.14 -34.31 -2.15
C PHE A 499 -31.57 -35.30 -1.13
N GLU A 500 -32.41 -35.98 -0.31
CA GLU A 500 -31.88 -36.93 0.68
C GLU A 500 -31.30 -38.22 0.04
N LYS A 501 -31.53 -38.48 -1.24
CA LYS A 501 -31.05 -39.71 -1.90
C LYS A 501 -29.76 -39.56 -2.71
N GLU A 502 -29.37 -38.34 -3.11
CA GLU A 502 -28.13 -38.13 -3.86
C GLU A 502 -26.92 -37.82 -2.97
N ILE A 503 -27.15 -37.33 -1.74
CA ILE A 503 -26.06 -36.91 -0.82
C ILE A 503 -25.31 -38.10 -0.22
N GLU A 504 -25.95 -39.25 0.00
CA GLU A 504 -25.27 -40.46 0.48
C GLU A 504 -24.31 -41.07 -0.55
N SER A 505 -24.49 -40.80 -1.84
CA SER A 505 -23.60 -41.30 -2.90
C SER A 505 -22.41 -40.40 -3.22
N GLU A 506 -22.47 -39.09 -2.90
CA GLU A 506 -21.35 -38.14 -3.15
C GLU A 506 -20.40 -38.02 -1.94
N GLU A 507 -20.84 -38.22 -0.71
CA GLU A 507 -19.94 -38.25 0.46
C GLU A 507 -18.90 -39.38 0.40
N THR A 508 -19.16 -40.44 -0.36
CA THR A 508 -18.24 -41.57 -0.51
C THR A 508 -17.16 -41.35 -1.58
N ASN A 509 -17.31 -40.37 -2.50
CA ASN A 509 -16.37 -40.21 -3.61
C ASN A 509 -15.29 -39.11 -3.37
N LEU A 510 -15.36 -38.34 -2.29
CA LEU A 510 -14.33 -37.37 -1.94
C LEU A 510 -13.17 -37.93 -1.12
N ASN A 511 -13.33 -39.17 -0.59
CA ASN A 511 -12.29 -39.86 0.18
C ASN A 511 -11.19 -40.54 -0.65
N GLU A 512 -11.21 -40.40 -1.98
CA GLU A 512 -10.13 -40.88 -2.85
C GLU A 512 -8.99 -39.88 -3.03
N GLU A 513 -9.11 -38.68 -2.43
CA GLU A 513 -8.06 -37.64 -2.52
C GLU A 513 -7.30 -37.59 -1.19
N ASP A 514 -5.96 -37.56 -1.23
CA ASP A 514 -5.05 -37.47 -0.08
C ASP A 514 -5.15 -36.11 0.67
N TRP A 515 -6.31 -35.45 0.64
CA TRP A 515 -6.51 -34.17 1.30
C TRP A 515 -7.23 -34.32 2.62
N LEU A 516 -6.81 -33.55 3.63
CA LEU A 516 -7.54 -33.44 4.89
C LEU A 516 -8.66 -32.42 4.75
N ILE A 517 -9.90 -32.83 4.84
CA ILE A 517 -11.08 -31.97 4.82
C ILE A 517 -11.72 -31.99 6.21
N ASP A 518 -11.67 -30.81 6.87
CA ASP A 518 -12.27 -30.62 8.19
C ASP A 518 -13.50 -29.72 8.09
N TYR A 519 -14.56 -30.07 8.83
CA TYR A 519 -15.77 -29.25 8.88
C TYR A 519 -15.80 -28.38 10.13
N GLY A 520 -16.10 -27.10 9.91
CA GLY A 520 -16.16 -26.07 10.93
C GLY A 520 -15.12 -24.98 10.72
N LYS A 521 -15.32 -23.83 11.36
CA LYS A 521 -14.38 -22.72 11.27
C LYS A 521 -13.14 -23.02 12.12
N PRO A 522 -11.95 -23.15 11.53
CA PRO A 522 -10.75 -23.48 12.28
C PRO A 522 -10.28 -22.28 13.12
N SER A 523 -9.59 -22.57 14.21
CA SER A 523 -8.77 -21.58 14.92
C SER A 523 -7.42 -21.45 14.22
N VAL A 524 -7.24 -20.40 13.45
CA VAL A 524 -5.97 -20.12 12.76
C VAL A 524 -4.82 -19.98 13.76
N THR A 525 -5.11 -19.41 14.93
CA THR A 525 -4.17 -19.32 16.06
C THR A 525 -3.67 -20.68 16.48
N SER A 526 -4.57 -21.64 16.67
CA SER A 526 -4.20 -23.01 17.10
C SER A 526 -3.38 -23.72 16.03
N ILE A 527 -3.77 -23.58 14.75
CA ILE A 527 -3.05 -24.18 13.62
C ILE A 527 -1.60 -23.66 13.56
N LEU A 528 -1.41 -22.33 13.59
CA LEU A 528 -0.07 -21.74 13.50
C LEU A 528 0.79 -22.01 14.74
N LYS A 529 0.19 -22.07 15.93
CA LYS A 529 0.91 -22.45 17.16
C LYS A 529 1.34 -23.92 17.13
N LEU A 530 0.50 -24.82 16.62
CA LEU A 530 0.87 -26.22 16.43
C LEU A 530 2.03 -26.38 15.44
N MET A 531 1.99 -25.59 14.34
CA MET A 531 3.04 -25.58 13.34
C MET A 531 4.37 -25.01 13.85
N ALA A 532 4.38 -24.26 14.94
CA ALA A 532 5.59 -23.68 15.53
C ALA A 532 6.63 -24.76 15.88
N GLY A 533 6.19 -25.93 16.38
CA GLY A 533 7.07 -27.07 16.68
C GLY A 533 7.73 -27.73 15.46
N SER A 534 7.28 -27.42 14.24
CA SER A 534 7.76 -28.01 12.99
C SER A 534 8.38 -26.97 12.04
N LEU A 535 8.73 -25.77 12.54
CA LEU A 535 9.44 -24.76 11.77
C LEU A 535 10.86 -25.23 11.42
N ALA A 536 11.29 -24.88 10.21
CA ALA A 536 12.65 -25.13 9.72
C ALA A 536 13.54 -23.88 9.98
N ALA A 537 14.78 -23.89 9.51
CA ALA A 537 15.65 -22.74 9.65
C ALA A 537 15.06 -21.49 8.97
N ARG A 538 14.53 -21.64 7.77
CA ARG A 538 13.89 -20.52 7.05
C ARG A 538 12.44 -20.84 6.68
N ASN A 539 11.55 -19.98 7.17
CA ASN A 539 10.11 -20.16 7.03
C ASN A 539 9.46 -18.98 6.32
N MET A 540 8.60 -19.27 5.35
CA MET A 540 7.77 -18.28 4.68
C MET A 540 6.30 -18.56 4.94
N ILE A 541 5.58 -17.57 5.41
CA ILE A 541 4.13 -17.62 5.60
C ILE A 541 3.50 -16.63 4.63
N VAL A 542 2.63 -17.12 3.75
CA VAL A 542 1.86 -16.31 2.81
C VAL A 542 0.39 -16.38 3.23
N CYS A 543 -0.22 -15.23 3.43
CA CYS A 543 -1.61 -15.14 3.87
C CYS A 543 -2.42 -14.25 2.94
N SER A 544 -3.58 -14.76 2.49
CA SER A 544 -4.49 -14.02 1.63
C SER A 544 -5.95 -14.27 1.97
N GLY A 545 -6.74 -13.20 2.06
CA GLY A 545 -8.16 -13.28 2.38
C GLY A 545 -8.67 -12.07 3.16
N SER A 546 -9.57 -12.32 4.13
CA SER A 546 -10.19 -11.26 4.92
C SER A 546 -9.18 -10.48 5.78
N ASP A 547 -9.51 -9.23 6.10
CA ASP A 547 -8.66 -8.40 6.98
C ASP A 547 -8.53 -9.01 8.38
N SER A 548 -9.56 -9.70 8.87
CA SER A 548 -9.50 -10.40 10.16
C SER A 548 -8.47 -11.53 10.15
N LEU A 549 -8.43 -12.34 9.10
CA LEU A 549 -7.42 -13.39 8.93
C LEU A 549 -6.00 -12.80 8.91
N LYS A 550 -5.78 -11.78 8.09
CA LYS A 550 -4.45 -11.14 7.98
C LYS A 550 -3.97 -10.58 9.32
N ARG A 551 -4.86 -9.96 10.08
CA ARG A 551 -4.53 -9.42 11.40
C ARG A 551 -4.20 -10.52 12.41
N GLU A 552 -4.99 -11.60 12.44
CA GLU A 552 -4.76 -12.75 13.30
C GLU A 552 -3.41 -13.41 12.97
N VAL A 553 -3.16 -13.72 11.71
CA VAL A 553 -1.88 -14.28 11.24
C VAL A 553 -0.70 -13.36 11.58
N SER A 554 -0.83 -12.05 11.34
CA SER A 554 0.24 -11.10 11.66
C SER A 554 0.57 -11.06 13.15
N SER A 555 -0.45 -11.10 14.02
CA SER A 555 -0.24 -11.13 15.48
C SER A 555 0.48 -12.40 15.92
N ILE A 556 0.09 -13.56 15.39
CA ILE A 556 0.71 -14.83 15.75
C ILE A 556 2.15 -14.90 15.22
N VAL A 557 2.36 -14.51 13.96
CA VAL A 557 3.71 -14.48 13.38
C VAL A 557 4.62 -13.48 14.10
N SER A 558 4.05 -12.40 14.66
CA SER A 558 4.76 -11.52 15.59
C SER A 558 5.29 -12.30 16.79
N GLU A 559 4.44 -13.07 17.47
CA GLU A 559 4.83 -13.89 18.64
C GLU A 559 5.90 -14.94 18.26
N LEU A 560 5.73 -15.61 17.10
CA LEU A 560 6.69 -16.61 16.61
C LEU A 560 8.08 -16.06 16.31
N GLN A 561 8.25 -14.74 16.10
CA GLN A 561 9.58 -14.15 15.93
C GLN A 561 10.49 -14.38 17.15
N SER A 562 9.91 -14.59 18.34
CA SER A 562 10.68 -14.90 19.56
C SER A 562 11.51 -16.18 19.43
N LEU A 563 11.11 -17.13 18.60
CA LEU A 563 11.87 -18.36 18.33
C LEU A 563 13.22 -18.10 17.63
N VAL A 564 13.39 -16.92 17.02
CA VAL A 564 14.65 -16.54 16.33
C VAL A 564 15.66 -15.93 17.31
N PHE A 565 15.21 -15.19 18.34
CA PHE A 565 16.10 -14.44 19.23
C PHE A 565 16.13 -14.94 20.68
N ASN A 566 15.24 -15.85 21.06
CA ASN A 566 15.20 -16.42 22.39
C ASN A 566 15.75 -17.86 22.38
N ASN A 567 17.03 -18.00 22.64
CA ASN A 567 17.72 -19.30 22.63
C ASN A 567 17.27 -20.28 23.71
N ASP A 568 16.53 -19.81 24.74
CA ASP A 568 16.07 -20.63 25.87
C ASP A 568 14.79 -21.42 25.56
N LEU A 569 14.04 -21.03 24.53
CA LEU A 569 12.85 -21.72 24.09
C LEU A 569 13.22 -22.83 23.08
N VAL A 570 13.67 -23.97 23.60
CA VAL A 570 13.93 -25.19 22.81
C VAL A 570 14.88 -24.96 21.64
N ARG A 571 16.08 -25.48 21.67
CA ARG A 571 17.07 -25.61 20.56
C ARG A 571 16.47 -25.42 19.13
N SER A 572 15.82 -24.29 18.91
CA SER A 572 15.19 -23.99 17.64
C SER A 572 16.24 -23.48 16.68
N ASN A 573 16.58 -24.25 15.67
CA ASN A 573 17.42 -23.82 14.59
C ASN A 573 16.68 -22.83 13.64
N VAL A 574 15.75 -22.02 14.17
CA VAL A 574 14.97 -21.06 13.35
C VAL A 574 15.77 -19.79 13.15
N GLU A 575 16.14 -19.51 11.91
CA GLU A 575 16.90 -18.31 11.51
C GLU A 575 16.00 -17.20 10.99
N GLU A 576 14.90 -17.53 10.31
CA GLU A 576 14.00 -16.56 9.71
C GLU A 576 12.56 -17.04 9.67
N ILE A 577 11.62 -16.13 10.05
CA ILE A 577 10.18 -16.27 9.78
C ILE A 577 9.73 -15.04 9.00
N TYR A 578 9.42 -15.20 7.72
CA TYR A 578 8.98 -14.13 6.85
C TYR A 578 7.48 -14.23 6.60
N LEU A 579 6.76 -13.13 6.81
CA LEU A 579 5.32 -13.00 6.52
C LEU A 579 5.09 -12.17 5.27
N HIS A 580 4.31 -12.71 4.35
CA HIS A 580 3.74 -11.99 3.21
C HIS A 580 2.22 -12.01 3.29
N THR A 581 1.61 -10.83 3.24
CA THR A 581 0.15 -10.69 3.25
C THR A 581 -0.32 -10.01 1.98
N GLU A 582 -1.29 -10.62 1.31
CA GLU A 582 -1.97 -10.02 0.16
C GLU A 582 -3.32 -9.43 0.58
N SER A 583 -3.65 -8.26 0.03
CA SER A 583 -4.87 -7.54 0.37
C SER A 583 -5.82 -7.52 -0.83
N PHE A 584 -7.07 -7.93 -0.60
CA PHE A 584 -8.17 -7.75 -1.55
C PHE A 584 -9.09 -6.66 -1.03
N GLY A 585 -9.40 -5.69 -1.86
CA GLY A 585 -10.31 -4.59 -1.55
C GLY A 585 -9.56 -3.33 -1.12
N TRP A 586 -9.80 -2.33 -1.87
CA TRP A 586 -9.33 -0.96 -1.72
C TRP A 586 -10.43 -0.08 -1.14
#